data_341b3aab5e17e63e3951fbe156bb678c
#
_entry.id   341b3aab5e17e63e3951fbe156bb678c
#
_cell.length_a   1.000
_cell.length_b   1.000
_cell.length_c   1.000
_cell.angle_alpha   90.00
_cell.angle_beta   90.00
_cell.angle_gamma   90.00
#
_symmetry.space_group_name_H-M   'P 1'
#
loop_
_entity.id
_entity.type
_entity.pdbx_description
1 polymer ?
#
loop_
_entity_poly.entity_id
_entity_poly.type
_entity_poly.pdbx_seq_one_letter_code
_entity_poly.pdbx_strand_id
1 'polypeptide(L)'
;MRALPDRSSALAAIMRGVGRLVRALMREPTGAIGVVLIVALGALAVCAPLLPLKDPLHLYIEHRLEAPGTAFLFGTDQVGRDILSRTIWGARASLSIGLCAVAIGVVLGTGIGLVAGYKAGSWIDEALMKAMEVLASIPLLIWAIALVGITGTDTLHIGPFAVTNETKLVLLIGVLYAPGLARLTYSLARTEVQAEYVAARHLQGVGGARILLSDVLPNIVSPVLVQATLLLGVTIIVEASLSFIGLGVQPPTPSWGAMLSDSRALIFTGDWWVSIFPGAAVFVSVLAFNLVGDAMRTVLDPRRRQRAAETAGGAV
;
A
#
# COMPACT_ATOMS: atom_id res chain seq x y z
N MET A 1 33.55 19.14 7.56
CA MET A 1 32.13 19.51 7.71
C MET A 1 31.50 19.62 6.33
N ARG A 2 30.87 18.55 5.78
CA ARG A 2 30.01 18.71 4.60
C ARG A 2 28.67 19.22 5.14
N ALA A 3 28.27 20.40 4.69
CA ALA A 3 26.95 20.97 4.97
C ALA A 3 25.87 19.95 4.64
N LEU A 4 24.82 19.87 5.46
CA LEU A 4 23.63 19.08 5.16
C LEU A 4 23.15 19.50 3.75
N PRO A 5 22.82 18.54 2.86
CA PRO A 5 22.34 18.89 1.53
C PRO A 5 21.08 19.75 1.70
N ASP A 6 21.04 20.86 0.98
CA ASP A 6 19.91 21.77 0.92
C ASP A 6 18.63 20.96 0.61
N ARG A 7 17.53 21.24 1.30
CA ARG A 7 16.23 20.53 1.12
C ARG A 7 15.79 20.48 -0.34
N SER A 8 16.12 21.51 -1.11
CA SER A 8 15.87 21.58 -2.56
C SER A 8 16.67 20.54 -3.35
N SER A 9 17.94 20.30 -2.98
CA SER A 9 18.81 19.34 -3.63
C SER A 9 18.42 17.89 -3.34
N ALA A 10 17.93 17.61 -2.11
CA ALA A 10 17.42 16.29 -1.72
C ALA A 10 16.13 15.94 -2.47
N LEU A 11 15.18 16.87 -2.56
CA LEU A 11 13.94 16.71 -3.33
C LEU A 11 14.22 16.46 -4.81
N ALA A 12 15.12 17.23 -5.41
CA ALA A 12 15.51 17.05 -6.81
C ALA A 12 16.21 15.70 -7.07
N ALA A 13 16.95 15.18 -6.10
CA ALA A 13 17.55 13.83 -6.17
C ALA A 13 16.51 12.72 -6.11
N ILE A 14 15.53 12.84 -5.22
CA ILE A 14 14.40 11.90 -5.10
C ILE A 14 13.57 11.91 -6.38
N MET A 15 13.16 13.08 -6.88
CA MET A 15 12.38 13.21 -8.12
C MET A 15 13.11 12.59 -9.33
N ARG A 16 14.43 12.82 -9.44
CA ARG A 16 15.24 12.16 -10.48
C ARG A 16 15.31 10.65 -10.31
N GLY A 17 15.35 10.16 -9.08
CA GLY A 17 15.31 8.72 -8.76
C GLY A 17 14.00 8.10 -9.20
N VAL A 18 12.86 8.69 -8.80
CA VAL A 18 11.52 8.26 -9.17
C VAL A 18 11.32 8.29 -10.69
N GLY A 19 11.73 9.37 -11.36
CA GLY A 19 11.64 9.48 -12.83
C GLY A 19 12.45 8.41 -13.57
N ARG A 20 13.65 8.05 -13.05
CA ARG A 20 14.44 6.94 -13.60
C ARG A 20 13.76 5.59 -13.41
N LEU A 21 13.20 5.34 -12.22
CA LEU A 21 12.48 4.12 -11.92
C LEU A 21 11.24 3.96 -12.82
N VAL A 22 10.40 5.00 -12.91
CA VAL A 22 9.22 4.99 -13.79
C VAL A 22 9.62 4.74 -15.25
N ARG A 23 10.66 5.41 -15.73
CA ARG A 23 11.15 5.17 -17.11
C ARG A 23 11.66 3.74 -17.32
N ALA A 24 12.29 3.15 -16.32
CA ALA A 24 12.73 1.76 -16.37
C ALA A 24 11.56 0.78 -16.35
N LEU A 25 10.53 1.02 -15.53
CA LEU A 25 9.30 0.25 -15.50
C LEU A 25 8.53 0.33 -16.81
N MET A 26 8.47 1.50 -17.43
CA MET A 26 7.81 1.69 -18.73
C MET A 26 8.49 0.98 -19.90
N ARG A 27 9.73 0.51 -19.72
CA ARG A 27 10.45 -0.30 -20.73
C ARG A 27 10.13 -1.79 -20.63
N GLU A 28 9.63 -2.25 -19.50
CA GLU A 28 9.18 -3.63 -19.29
C GLU A 28 7.68 -3.70 -19.59
N PRO A 29 7.20 -4.61 -20.47
CA PRO A 29 5.79 -4.64 -20.88
C PRO A 29 4.82 -4.77 -19.69
N THR A 30 5.11 -5.64 -18.74
CA THR A 30 4.31 -5.85 -17.54
C THR A 30 4.31 -4.61 -16.64
N GLY A 31 5.46 -3.97 -16.49
CA GLY A 31 5.62 -2.73 -15.74
C GLY A 31 4.84 -1.57 -16.36
N ALA A 32 4.88 -1.43 -17.69
CA ALA A 32 4.14 -0.40 -18.41
C ALA A 32 2.63 -0.53 -18.21
N ILE A 33 2.08 -1.75 -18.36
CA ILE A 33 0.67 -2.02 -18.10
C ILE A 33 0.31 -1.66 -16.65
N GLY A 34 1.08 -2.14 -15.68
CA GLY A 34 0.83 -1.86 -14.27
C GLY A 34 0.87 -0.37 -13.94
N VAL A 35 1.87 0.37 -14.44
CA VAL A 35 1.99 1.82 -14.24
C VAL A 35 0.80 2.57 -14.86
N VAL A 36 0.40 2.21 -16.09
CA VAL A 36 -0.76 2.83 -16.74
C VAL A 36 -2.04 2.60 -15.93
N LEU A 37 -2.27 1.38 -15.45
CA LEU A 37 -3.43 1.05 -14.63
C LEU A 37 -3.42 1.83 -13.31
N ILE A 38 -2.28 1.90 -12.60
CA ILE A 38 -2.18 2.66 -11.33
C ILE A 38 -2.44 4.15 -11.57
N VAL A 39 -1.86 4.71 -12.64
CA VAL A 39 -2.05 6.12 -12.98
C VAL A 39 -3.51 6.39 -13.35
N ALA A 40 -4.15 5.50 -14.12
CA ALA A 40 -5.56 5.62 -14.48
C ALA A 40 -6.46 5.55 -13.24
N LEU A 41 -6.26 4.58 -12.36
CA LEU A 41 -7.01 4.44 -11.11
C LEU A 41 -6.79 5.65 -10.17
N GLY A 42 -5.56 6.10 -10.03
CA GLY A 42 -5.23 7.28 -9.24
C GLY A 42 -5.83 8.56 -9.82
N ALA A 43 -5.79 8.72 -11.15
CA ALA A 43 -6.41 9.84 -11.84
C ALA A 43 -7.95 9.84 -11.64
N LEU A 44 -8.60 8.69 -11.80
CA LEU A 44 -10.04 8.55 -11.53
C LEU A 44 -10.37 8.89 -10.07
N ALA A 45 -9.58 8.40 -9.11
CA ALA A 45 -9.78 8.70 -7.70
C ALA A 45 -9.60 10.20 -7.38
N VAL A 46 -8.57 10.85 -7.92
CA VAL A 46 -8.29 12.28 -7.67
C VAL A 46 -9.30 13.17 -8.40
N CYS A 47 -9.58 12.86 -9.67
CA CYS A 47 -10.47 13.65 -10.51
C CYS A 47 -11.96 13.35 -10.26
N ALA A 48 -12.34 12.41 -9.40
CA ALA A 48 -13.73 12.07 -9.10
C ALA A 48 -14.63 13.30 -8.86
N PRO A 49 -14.20 14.34 -8.09
CA PRO A 49 -15.01 15.54 -7.88
C PRO A 49 -15.18 16.43 -9.13
N LEU A 50 -14.33 16.26 -10.14
CA LEU A 50 -14.33 17.06 -11.38
C LEU A 50 -15.07 16.37 -12.52
N LEU A 51 -15.34 15.07 -12.37
CA LEU A 51 -16.04 14.29 -13.38
C LEU A 51 -17.55 14.60 -13.31
N PRO A 52 -18.25 14.63 -14.45
CA PRO A 52 -19.71 14.82 -14.52
C PRO A 52 -20.45 13.56 -14.05
N LEU A 53 -20.17 13.12 -12.82
CA LEU A 53 -20.79 11.97 -12.20
C LEU A 53 -22.04 12.37 -11.42
N LYS A 54 -22.97 11.44 -11.28
CA LYS A 54 -24.09 11.59 -10.35
C LYS A 54 -23.56 11.63 -8.92
N ASP A 55 -24.31 12.23 -7.99
CA ASP A 55 -23.95 12.19 -6.57
C ASP A 55 -23.94 10.73 -6.08
N PRO A 56 -22.80 10.22 -5.55
CA PRO A 56 -22.68 8.84 -5.10
C PRO A 56 -23.54 8.49 -3.89
N LEU A 57 -24.11 9.50 -3.21
CA LEU A 57 -24.95 9.34 -2.04
C LEU A 57 -26.44 9.55 -2.36
N HIS A 58 -26.78 10.09 -3.52
CA HIS A 58 -28.16 10.34 -3.90
C HIS A 58 -28.94 9.04 -4.11
N LEU A 59 -30.17 8.97 -3.58
CA LEU A 59 -31.04 7.80 -3.64
C LEU A 59 -32.10 8.00 -4.73
N TYR A 60 -31.96 7.31 -5.84
CA TYR A 60 -32.96 7.25 -6.92
C TYR A 60 -33.96 6.11 -6.61
N ILE A 61 -34.88 6.33 -5.68
CA ILE A 61 -35.76 5.28 -5.12
C ILE A 61 -36.57 4.54 -6.19
N GLU A 62 -36.99 5.25 -7.24
CA GLU A 62 -37.76 4.69 -8.37
C GLU A 62 -36.90 3.80 -9.30
N HIS A 63 -35.54 3.93 -9.19
CA HIS A 63 -34.57 3.22 -10.02
C HIS A 63 -33.75 2.21 -9.20
N ARG A 64 -34.37 1.54 -8.22
CA ARG A 64 -33.69 0.54 -7.39
C ARG A 64 -33.44 -0.72 -8.20
N LEU A 65 -32.19 -1.24 -8.14
CA LEU A 65 -31.75 -2.42 -8.88
C LEU A 65 -32.02 -2.31 -10.39
N GLU A 66 -31.91 -1.09 -10.93
CA GLU A 66 -31.97 -0.88 -12.36
C GLU A 66 -30.70 -1.41 -13.04
N ALA A 67 -30.88 -2.24 -14.05
CA ALA A 67 -29.77 -2.83 -14.82
C ALA A 67 -28.96 -1.74 -15.56
N PRO A 68 -27.70 -2.03 -15.92
CA PRO A 68 -26.89 -1.13 -16.73
C PRO A 68 -27.60 -0.66 -17.99
N GLY A 69 -27.65 0.66 -18.18
CA GLY A 69 -28.36 1.31 -19.29
C GLY A 69 -27.89 2.74 -19.52
N THR A 70 -28.61 3.47 -20.38
CA THR A 70 -28.25 4.85 -20.75
C THR A 70 -28.38 5.84 -19.59
N ALA A 71 -29.33 5.62 -18.67
CA ALA A 71 -29.54 6.46 -17.51
C ALA A 71 -28.50 6.16 -16.40
N PHE A 72 -28.14 4.91 -16.22
CA PHE A 72 -27.18 4.41 -15.24
C PHE A 72 -26.23 3.41 -15.88
N LEU A 73 -25.04 3.87 -16.28
CA LEU A 73 -24.10 3.07 -17.08
C LEU A 73 -23.69 1.74 -16.43
N PHE A 74 -23.55 1.71 -15.10
CA PHE A 74 -23.25 0.51 -14.33
C PHE A 74 -24.46 0.00 -13.55
N GLY A 75 -25.65 0.58 -13.81
CA GLY A 75 -26.87 0.31 -13.05
C GLY A 75 -26.88 0.96 -11.66
N THR A 76 -27.87 0.57 -10.87
CA THR A 76 -28.07 1.08 -9.51
C THR A 76 -28.02 -0.03 -8.48
N ASP A 77 -27.78 0.34 -7.22
CA ASP A 77 -27.79 -0.60 -6.11
C ASP A 77 -29.19 -0.81 -5.50
N GLN A 78 -29.26 -1.61 -4.42
CA GLN A 78 -30.50 -1.97 -3.72
C GLN A 78 -31.30 -0.76 -3.16
N VAL A 79 -30.68 0.41 -3.03
CA VAL A 79 -31.33 1.64 -2.56
C VAL A 79 -31.42 2.70 -3.64
N GLY A 80 -31.00 2.37 -4.88
CA GLY A 80 -31.06 3.25 -6.03
C GLY A 80 -29.87 4.19 -6.20
N ARG A 81 -28.71 3.91 -5.59
CA ARG A 81 -27.48 4.74 -5.80
C ARG A 81 -26.76 4.31 -7.07
N ASP A 82 -26.19 5.27 -7.80
CA ASP A 82 -25.43 5.01 -9.04
C ASP A 82 -24.12 4.27 -8.78
N ILE A 83 -23.99 3.07 -9.34
CA ILE A 83 -22.83 2.20 -9.13
C ILE A 83 -21.57 2.77 -9.77
N LEU A 84 -21.65 3.43 -10.93
CA LEU A 84 -20.50 4.03 -11.58
C LEU A 84 -19.86 5.11 -10.69
N SER A 85 -20.68 6.07 -10.24
CA SER A 85 -20.24 7.13 -9.33
C SER A 85 -19.62 6.54 -8.06
N ARG A 86 -20.31 5.57 -7.43
CA ARG A 86 -19.83 4.92 -6.21
C ARG A 86 -18.52 4.15 -6.42
N THR A 87 -18.35 3.49 -7.57
CA THR A 87 -17.10 2.77 -7.90
C THR A 87 -15.93 3.72 -8.05
N ILE A 88 -16.12 4.87 -8.71
CA ILE A 88 -15.08 5.89 -8.90
C ILE A 88 -14.77 6.60 -7.58
N TRP A 89 -15.77 7.02 -6.83
CA TRP A 89 -15.58 7.65 -5.51
C TRP A 89 -15.00 6.66 -4.49
N GLY A 90 -15.40 5.39 -4.56
CA GLY A 90 -14.88 4.32 -3.72
C GLY A 90 -13.38 4.07 -3.91
N ALA A 91 -12.85 4.35 -5.12
CA ALA A 91 -11.42 4.30 -5.37
C ALA A 91 -10.62 5.20 -4.41
N ARG A 92 -11.15 6.38 -4.06
CA ARG A 92 -10.47 7.31 -3.14
C ARG A 92 -10.29 6.69 -1.76
N ALA A 93 -11.35 6.11 -1.20
CA ALA A 93 -11.29 5.47 0.12
C ALA A 93 -10.38 4.24 0.09
N SER A 94 -10.63 3.29 -0.81
CA SER A 94 -9.88 2.03 -0.87
C SER A 94 -8.39 2.23 -1.17
N LEU A 95 -8.03 3.10 -2.14
CA LEU A 95 -6.63 3.38 -2.46
C LEU A 95 -5.92 4.18 -1.37
N SER A 96 -6.59 5.18 -0.75
CA SER A 96 -5.98 5.97 0.33
C SER A 96 -5.71 5.13 1.58
N ILE A 97 -6.66 4.27 1.97
CA ILE A 97 -6.47 3.32 3.07
C ILE A 97 -5.27 2.42 2.79
N GLY A 98 -5.22 1.83 1.59
CA GLY A 98 -4.10 0.97 1.18
C GLY A 98 -2.76 1.67 1.24
N LEU A 99 -2.66 2.85 0.63
CA LEU A 99 -1.42 3.62 0.58
C LEU A 99 -0.95 4.06 1.98
N CYS A 100 -1.85 4.61 2.80
CA CYS A 100 -1.50 5.06 4.15
C CYS A 100 -1.11 3.90 5.06
N ALA A 101 -1.83 2.77 5.01
CA ALA A 101 -1.51 1.58 5.81
C ALA A 101 -0.14 1.00 5.45
N VAL A 102 0.15 0.84 4.14
CA VAL A 102 1.47 0.35 3.71
C VAL A 102 2.57 1.34 4.07
N ALA A 103 2.35 2.66 3.93
CA ALA A 103 3.34 3.66 4.33
C ALA A 103 3.68 3.56 5.83
N ILE A 104 2.68 3.40 6.70
CA ILE A 104 2.90 3.18 8.15
C ILE A 104 3.69 1.89 8.38
N GLY A 105 3.29 0.78 7.74
CA GLY A 105 3.98 -0.50 7.84
C GLY A 105 5.45 -0.41 7.40
N VAL A 106 5.71 0.28 6.29
CA VAL A 106 7.08 0.52 5.78
C VAL A 106 7.91 1.33 6.78
N VAL A 107 7.37 2.43 7.29
CA VAL A 107 8.10 3.28 8.24
C VAL A 107 8.41 2.52 9.52
N LEU A 108 7.40 1.89 10.14
CA LEU A 108 7.57 1.14 11.38
C LEU A 108 8.44 -0.10 11.19
N GLY A 109 8.13 -0.93 10.19
CA GLY A 109 8.85 -2.18 9.96
C GLY A 109 10.29 -1.94 9.54
N THR A 110 10.53 -1.00 8.61
CA THR A 110 11.90 -0.66 8.20
C THR A 110 12.70 -0.05 9.36
N GLY A 111 12.09 0.86 10.14
CA GLY A 111 12.75 1.46 11.29
C GLY A 111 13.15 0.42 12.34
N ILE A 112 12.22 -0.46 12.72
CA ILE A 112 12.47 -1.55 13.70
C ILE A 112 13.51 -2.52 13.16
N GLY A 113 13.36 -2.97 11.90
CA GLY A 113 14.29 -3.91 11.28
C GLY A 113 15.72 -3.36 11.12
N LEU A 114 15.86 -2.06 10.79
CA LEU A 114 17.17 -1.38 10.74
C LEU A 114 17.86 -1.36 12.10
N VAL A 115 17.13 -0.97 13.15
CA VAL A 115 17.69 -0.89 14.50
C VAL A 115 18.07 -2.29 15.02
N ALA A 116 17.17 -3.27 14.86
CA ALA A 116 17.42 -4.64 15.27
C ALA A 116 18.59 -5.25 14.49
N GLY A 117 18.65 -5.07 13.16
CA GLY A 117 19.73 -5.58 12.32
C GLY A 117 21.10 -4.97 12.64
N TYR A 118 21.14 -3.66 12.94
CA TYR A 118 22.36 -2.99 13.40
C TYR A 118 22.83 -3.47 14.76
N LYS A 119 21.90 -3.80 15.67
CA LYS A 119 22.15 -4.30 17.02
C LYS A 119 22.09 -5.82 17.12
N ALA A 120 22.27 -6.52 15.99
CA ALA A 120 22.14 -7.98 15.92
C ALA A 120 22.94 -8.69 17.01
N GLY A 121 22.29 -9.63 17.71
CA GLY A 121 22.86 -10.35 18.86
C GLY A 121 22.80 -9.62 20.20
N SER A 122 22.20 -8.42 20.27
CA SER A 122 21.97 -7.69 21.52
C SER A 122 20.57 -7.95 22.07
N TRP A 123 20.34 -7.61 23.35
CA TRP A 123 19.02 -7.67 23.97
C TRP A 123 17.98 -6.79 23.26
N ILE A 124 18.42 -5.68 22.62
CA ILE A 124 17.55 -4.77 21.84
C ILE A 124 17.01 -5.50 20.59
N ASP A 125 17.89 -6.21 19.88
CA ASP A 125 17.50 -7.05 18.75
C ASP A 125 16.46 -8.08 19.18
N GLU A 126 16.78 -8.84 20.24
CA GLU A 126 15.90 -9.89 20.76
C GLU A 126 14.54 -9.33 21.19
N ALA A 127 14.50 -8.22 21.92
CA ALA A 127 13.25 -7.60 22.37
C ALA A 127 12.40 -7.09 21.21
N LEU A 128 13.01 -6.39 20.24
CA LEU A 128 12.29 -5.85 19.08
C LEU A 128 11.73 -6.98 18.19
N MET A 129 12.54 -8.00 17.89
CA MET A 129 12.10 -9.08 17.03
C MET A 129 11.06 -9.97 17.71
N LYS A 130 11.16 -10.23 19.02
CA LYS A 130 10.11 -10.91 19.79
C LYS A 130 8.82 -10.14 19.85
N ALA A 131 8.86 -8.81 20.01
CA ALA A 131 7.66 -7.98 19.93
C ALA A 131 6.97 -8.11 18.55
N MET A 132 7.75 -8.15 17.46
CA MET A 132 7.22 -8.37 16.12
C MET A 132 6.63 -9.78 15.96
N GLU A 133 7.23 -10.80 16.55
CA GLU A 133 6.70 -12.17 16.54
C GLU A 133 5.37 -12.29 17.29
N VAL A 134 5.26 -11.67 18.47
CA VAL A 134 4.02 -11.64 19.25
C VAL A 134 2.92 -10.94 18.46
N LEU A 135 3.23 -9.80 17.81
CA LEU A 135 2.26 -9.07 16.98
C LEU A 135 1.78 -9.90 15.78
N ALA A 136 2.69 -10.66 15.15
CA ALA A 136 2.40 -11.51 13.99
C ALA A 136 1.73 -12.85 14.37
N SER A 137 1.74 -13.26 15.64
CA SER A 137 1.17 -14.54 16.07
C SER A 137 -0.36 -14.56 16.01
N ILE A 138 -1.00 -13.41 16.06
CA ILE A 138 -2.45 -13.28 16.03
C ILE A 138 -2.90 -12.92 14.60
N PRO A 139 -3.82 -13.66 13.99
CA PRO A 139 -4.36 -13.34 12.67
C PRO A 139 -4.96 -11.93 12.61
N LEU A 140 -4.73 -11.22 11.49
CA LEU A 140 -5.21 -9.85 11.26
C LEU A 140 -6.72 -9.69 11.55
N LEU A 141 -7.52 -10.67 11.15
CA LEU A 141 -8.98 -10.63 11.37
C LEU A 141 -9.34 -10.58 12.86
N ILE A 142 -8.62 -11.30 13.70
CA ILE A 142 -8.86 -11.30 15.16
C ILE A 142 -8.51 -9.92 15.73
N TRP A 143 -7.41 -9.32 15.28
CA TRP A 143 -7.06 -7.94 15.66
C TRP A 143 -8.15 -6.94 15.23
N ALA A 144 -8.71 -7.10 14.02
CA ALA A 144 -9.75 -6.22 13.52
C ALA A 144 -11.05 -6.35 14.34
N ILE A 145 -11.47 -7.58 14.67
CA ILE A 145 -12.65 -7.84 15.53
C ILE A 145 -12.42 -7.25 16.92
N ALA A 146 -11.25 -7.48 17.52
CA ALA A 146 -10.92 -6.95 18.85
C ALA A 146 -10.92 -5.40 18.84
N LEU A 147 -10.31 -4.77 17.85
CA LEU A 147 -10.28 -3.31 17.73
C LEU A 147 -11.70 -2.74 17.62
N VAL A 148 -12.51 -3.25 16.70
CA VAL A 148 -13.87 -2.76 16.50
C VAL A 148 -14.78 -3.14 17.68
N GLY A 149 -14.57 -4.29 18.29
CA GLY A 149 -15.30 -4.71 19.50
C GLY A 149 -15.08 -3.79 20.69
N ILE A 150 -13.87 -3.22 20.82
CA ILE A 150 -13.54 -2.28 21.91
C ILE A 150 -13.94 -0.85 21.57
N THR A 151 -13.71 -0.41 20.32
CA THR A 151 -13.85 1.01 19.93
C THR A 151 -15.15 1.34 19.20
N GLY A 152 -15.93 0.33 18.82
CA GLY A 152 -17.07 0.47 17.91
C GLY A 152 -16.63 0.84 16.47
N THR A 153 -17.61 0.96 15.59
CA THR A 153 -17.42 1.43 14.21
C THR A 153 -17.52 2.95 14.09
N ASP A 154 -18.03 3.63 15.10
CA ASP A 154 -18.22 5.08 15.12
C ASP A 154 -16.89 5.83 15.25
N THR A 155 -16.94 7.13 14.95
CA THR A 155 -15.79 8.02 15.15
C THR A 155 -15.45 8.13 16.63
N LEU A 156 -14.23 7.75 17.00
CA LEU A 156 -13.72 7.89 18.36
C LEU A 156 -13.09 9.27 18.51
N HIS A 157 -13.53 10.01 19.52
CA HIS A 157 -12.97 11.32 19.87
C HIS A 157 -11.93 11.17 20.99
N ILE A 158 -10.65 11.47 20.69
CA ILE A 158 -9.55 11.48 21.65
C ILE A 158 -9.08 12.93 21.79
N GLY A 159 -9.62 13.66 22.74
CA GLY A 159 -9.39 15.10 22.84
C GLY A 159 -9.87 15.84 21.58
N PRO A 160 -9.03 16.64 20.94
CA PRO A 160 -9.36 17.35 19.71
C PRO A 160 -9.32 16.47 18.44
N PHE A 161 -8.88 15.22 18.55
CA PHE A 161 -8.69 14.34 17.40
C PHE A 161 -9.91 13.44 17.20
N ALA A 162 -10.48 13.48 15.98
CA ALA A 162 -11.53 12.57 15.53
C ALA A 162 -10.88 11.41 14.76
N VAL A 163 -10.93 10.21 15.33
CA VAL A 163 -10.40 8.97 14.73
C VAL A 163 -11.55 8.23 14.08
N THR A 164 -11.68 8.39 12.77
CA THR A 164 -12.70 7.70 11.97
C THR A 164 -12.41 6.21 11.89
N ASN A 165 -13.41 5.41 11.48
CA ASN A 165 -13.20 3.96 11.31
C ASN A 165 -12.14 3.67 10.23
N GLU A 166 -12.08 4.46 9.15
CA GLU A 166 -11.02 4.35 8.15
C GLU A 166 -9.63 4.57 8.75
N THR A 167 -9.48 5.56 9.64
CA THR A 167 -8.20 5.82 10.34
C THR A 167 -7.81 4.65 11.24
N LYS A 168 -8.78 4.04 11.96
CA LYS A 168 -8.54 2.84 12.78
C LYS A 168 -8.02 1.68 11.90
N LEU A 169 -8.64 1.46 10.73
CA LEU A 169 -8.22 0.43 9.79
C LEU A 169 -6.81 0.69 9.25
N VAL A 170 -6.52 1.92 8.85
CA VAL A 170 -5.19 2.32 8.37
C VAL A 170 -4.12 2.02 9.41
N LEU A 171 -4.36 2.42 10.66
CA LEU A 171 -3.43 2.17 11.76
C LEU A 171 -3.27 0.68 12.04
N LEU A 172 -4.39 -0.07 12.11
CA LEU A 172 -4.37 -1.50 12.35
C LEU A 172 -3.57 -2.25 11.30
N ILE A 173 -3.94 -2.08 10.02
CA ILE A 173 -3.29 -2.79 8.92
C ILE A 173 -1.82 -2.39 8.84
N GLY A 174 -1.50 -1.09 8.99
CA GLY A 174 -0.14 -0.57 8.96
C GLY A 174 0.74 -1.17 10.05
N VAL A 175 0.25 -1.22 11.29
CA VAL A 175 0.98 -1.84 12.41
C VAL A 175 1.17 -3.34 12.19
N LEU A 176 0.16 -4.05 11.68
CA LEU A 176 0.22 -5.49 11.44
C LEU A 176 1.09 -5.88 10.23
N TYR A 177 1.43 -4.94 9.35
CA TYR A 177 2.42 -5.18 8.29
C TYR A 177 3.87 -4.95 8.75
N ALA A 178 4.07 -4.21 9.85
CA ALA A 178 5.39 -3.94 10.38
C ALA A 178 6.23 -5.19 10.67
N PRO A 179 5.70 -6.32 11.22
CA PRO A 179 6.49 -7.51 11.48
C PRO A 179 7.14 -8.13 10.23
N GLY A 180 6.39 -8.23 9.13
CA GLY A 180 6.89 -8.77 7.86
C GLY A 180 8.01 -7.91 7.27
N LEU A 181 7.80 -6.59 7.26
CA LEU A 181 8.78 -5.61 6.80
C LEU A 181 9.99 -5.51 7.72
N ALA A 182 9.79 -5.62 9.05
CA ALA A 182 10.88 -5.65 10.02
C ALA A 182 11.79 -6.85 9.81
N ARG A 183 11.24 -8.06 9.60
CA ARG A 183 12.03 -9.27 9.32
C ARG A 183 12.82 -9.15 8.03
N LEU A 184 12.21 -8.64 6.96
CA LEU A 184 12.90 -8.37 5.69
C LEU A 184 14.06 -7.40 5.90
N THR A 185 13.77 -6.26 6.51
CA THR A 185 14.77 -5.20 6.74
C THR A 185 15.87 -5.65 7.69
N TYR A 186 15.53 -6.38 8.73
CA TYR A 186 16.48 -6.99 9.67
C TYR A 186 17.51 -7.86 8.95
N SER A 187 17.06 -8.78 8.11
CA SER A 187 17.97 -9.69 7.39
C SER A 187 18.90 -8.93 6.44
N LEU A 188 18.36 -7.93 5.73
CA LEU A 188 19.15 -7.09 4.82
C LEU A 188 20.15 -6.21 5.57
N ALA A 189 19.68 -5.53 6.63
CA ALA A 189 20.52 -4.64 7.43
C ALA A 189 21.65 -5.39 8.14
N ARG A 190 21.36 -6.58 8.70
CA ARG A 190 22.36 -7.43 9.36
C ARG A 190 23.50 -7.82 8.40
N THR A 191 23.16 -8.14 7.15
CA THR A 191 24.17 -8.44 6.11
C THR A 191 24.97 -7.22 5.73
N GLU A 192 24.28 -6.09 5.48
CA GLU A 192 24.88 -4.85 5.01
C GLU A 192 25.82 -4.22 6.06
N VAL A 193 25.47 -4.32 7.35
CA VAL A 193 26.31 -3.80 8.46
C VAL A 193 27.66 -4.53 8.56
N GLN A 194 27.76 -5.76 8.06
CA GLN A 194 29.00 -6.53 8.05
C GLN A 194 29.92 -6.18 6.86
N ALA A 195 29.49 -5.32 5.94
CA ALA A 195 30.30 -4.91 4.79
C ALA A 195 31.52 -4.07 5.21
N GLU A 196 32.63 -4.24 4.52
CA GLU A 196 33.93 -3.60 4.84
C GLU A 196 33.83 -2.07 4.86
N TYR A 197 33.01 -1.47 3.99
CA TYR A 197 32.85 -0.01 3.97
C TYR A 197 32.17 0.52 5.25
N VAL A 198 31.31 -0.27 5.89
CA VAL A 198 30.68 0.09 7.17
C VAL A 198 31.73 0.07 8.28
N ALA A 199 32.60 -0.93 8.29
CA ALA A 199 33.73 -0.99 9.23
C ALA A 199 34.66 0.23 9.06
N ALA A 200 34.97 0.61 7.83
CA ALA A 200 35.75 1.81 7.55
C ALA A 200 35.08 3.11 8.04
N ARG A 201 33.75 3.19 7.97
CA ARG A 201 32.96 4.33 8.49
C ARG A 201 33.03 4.39 10.02
N HIS A 202 32.99 3.24 10.70
CA HIS A 202 33.17 3.18 12.16
C HIS A 202 34.56 3.65 12.59
N LEU A 203 35.61 3.24 11.88
CA LEU A 203 36.99 3.69 12.12
C LEU A 203 37.15 5.21 11.91
N GLN A 204 36.36 5.83 11.03
CA GLN A 204 36.30 7.28 10.83
C GLN A 204 35.53 8.01 11.95
N GLY A 205 35.02 7.32 12.96
CA GLY A 205 34.25 7.91 14.08
C GLY A 205 32.83 8.34 13.71
N VAL A 206 32.26 7.81 12.61
CA VAL A 206 30.88 8.14 12.21
C VAL A 206 29.89 7.44 13.13
N GLY A 207 28.96 8.18 13.70
CA GLY A 207 27.95 7.64 14.60
C GLY A 207 26.98 6.65 13.92
N GLY A 208 26.57 5.61 14.66
CA GLY A 208 25.74 4.51 14.14
C GLY A 208 24.44 4.92 13.46
N ALA A 209 23.71 5.90 14.01
CA ALA A 209 22.48 6.41 13.38
C ALA A 209 22.74 7.02 11.97
N ARG A 210 23.89 7.69 11.80
CA ARG A 210 24.28 8.24 10.51
C ARG A 210 24.66 7.13 9.54
N ILE A 211 25.38 6.11 9.98
CA ILE A 211 25.70 4.93 9.17
C ILE A 211 24.41 4.25 8.70
N LEU A 212 23.45 4.04 9.60
CA LEU A 212 22.18 3.40 9.26
C LEU A 212 21.40 4.18 8.18
N LEU A 213 21.27 5.49 8.34
CA LEU A 213 20.45 6.31 7.45
C LEU A 213 21.14 6.70 6.14
N SER A 214 22.47 6.92 6.16
CA SER A 214 23.19 7.40 4.98
C SER A 214 23.91 6.32 4.20
N ASP A 215 24.24 5.21 4.83
CA ASP A 215 25.05 4.17 4.21
C ASP A 215 24.29 2.85 4.06
N VAL A 216 23.60 2.36 5.11
CA VAL A 216 22.87 1.07 5.09
C VAL A 216 21.51 1.19 4.40
N LEU A 217 20.64 2.11 4.84
CA LEU A 217 19.27 2.22 4.33
C LEU A 217 19.20 2.42 2.81
N PRO A 218 20.02 3.27 2.16
CA PRO A 218 19.97 3.45 0.71
C PRO A 218 20.30 2.16 -0.07
N ASN A 219 21.12 1.28 0.48
CA ASN A 219 21.52 0.03 -0.17
C ASN A 219 20.43 -1.05 -0.07
N ILE A 220 19.65 -1.04 1.01
CA ILE A 220 18.60 -2.04 1.24
C ILE A 220 17.19 -1.56 0.86
N VAL A 221 17.02 -0.29 0.47
CA VAL A 221 15.70 0.29 0.17
C VAL A 221 15.00 -0.40 -1.00
N SER A 222 15.74 -0.88 -1.99
CA SER A 222 15.16 -1.49 -3.20
C SER A 222 14.28 -2.72 -2.89
N PRO A 223 14.74 -3.74 -2.15
CA PRO A 223 13.87 -4.86 -1.76
C PRO A 223 12.68 -4.43 -0.90
N VAL A 224 12.87 -3.43 -0.03
CA VAL A 224 11.78 -2.90 0.81
C VAL A 224 10.69 -2.25 -0.03
N LEU A 225 11.05 -1.45 -1.06
CA LEU A 225 10.10 -0.84 -1.98
C LEU A 225 9.34 -1.88 -2.81
N VAL A 226 10.03 -2.92 -3.29
CA VAL A 226 9.38 -4.04 -3.98
C VAL A 226 8.33 -4.69 -3.08
N GLN A 227 8.70 -5.01 -1.84
CA GLN A 227 7.78 -5.61 -0.87
C GLN A 227 6.60 -4.67 -0.56
N ALA A 228 6.85 -3.37 -0.38
CA ALA A 228 5.81 -2.37 -0.16
C ALA A 228 4.80 -2.31 -1.31
N THR A 229 5.28 -2.38 -2.57
CA THR A 229 4.40 -2.36 -3.74
C THR A 229 3.50 -3.60 -3.80
N LEU A 230 4.03 -4.78 -3.50
CA LEU A 230 3.24 -6.01 -3.43
C LEU A 230 2.22 -5.95 -2.28
N LEU A 231 2.60 -5.38 -1.13
CA LEU A 231 1.69 -5.18 0.00
C LEU A 231 0.53 -4.25 -0.35
N LEU A 232 0.68 -3.27 -1.26
CA LEU A 232 -0.44 -2.43 -1.70
C LEU A 232 -1.56 -3.27 -2.33
N GLY A 233 -1.22 -4.22 -3.19
CA GLY A 233 -2.22 -5.14 -3.77
C GLY A 233 -2.91 -5.98 -2.70
N VAL A 234 -2.15 -6.54 -1.76
CA VAL A 234 -2.69 -7.33 -0.64
C VAL A 234 -3.59 -6.47 0.25
N THR A 235 -3.20 -5.22 0.51
CA THR A 235 -3.96 -4.31 1.39
C THR A 235 -5.35 -4.00 0.84
N ILE A 236 -5.49 -3.84 -0.47
CA ILE A 236 -6.80 -3.63 -1.10
C ILE A 236 -7.73 -4.83 -0.85
N ILE A 237 -7.18 -6.06 -0.97
CA ILE A 237 -7.95 -7.27 -0.67
C ILE A 237 -8.33 -7.31 0.83
N VAL A 238 -7.40 -6.99 1.71
CA VAL A 238 -7.63 -6.97 3.17
C VAL A 238 -8.67 -5.93 3.54
N GLU A 239 -8.57 -4.69 3.03
CA GLU A 239 -9.57 -3.64 3.23
C GLU A 239 -10.94 -4.09 2.75
N ALA A 240 -11.02 -4.60 1.51
CA ALA A 240 -12.27 -5.08 0.95
C ALA A 240 -12.87 -6.22 1.77
N SER A 241 -12.06 -7.15 2.27
CA SER A 241 -12.49 -8.26 3.13
C SER A 241 -13.02 -7.79 4.48
N LEU A 242 -12.34 -6.84 5.14
CA LEU A 242 -12.79 -6.25 6.40
C LEU A 242 -14.08 -5.44 6.20
N SER A 243 -14.17 -4.66 5.14
CA SER A 243 -15.38 -3.93 4.78
C SER A 243 -16.53 -4.86 4.45
N PHE A 244 -16.27 -5.98 3.74
CA PHE A 244 -17.26 -6.99 3.40
C PHE A 244 -17.93 -7.63 4.64
N ILE A 245 -17.18 -7.83 5.72
CA ILE A 245 -17.72 -8.37 6.98
C ILE A 245 -18.24 -7.27 7.94
N GLY A 246 -18.28 -6.00 7.49
CA GLY A 246 -18.82 -4.88 8.25
C GLY A 246 -17.85 -4.19 9.21
N LEU A 247 -16.58 -4.61 9.23
CA LEU A 247 -15.54 -3.99 10.08
C LEU A 247 -14.80 -2.84 9.39
N GLY A 248 -15.09 -2.63 8.09
CA GLY A 248 -14.39 -1.67 7.21
C GLY A 248 -15.00 -0.28 7.20
N VAL A 249 -14.93 0.33 6.01
CA VAL A 249 -15.50 1.65 5.73
C VAL A 249 -17.00 1.63 5.98
N GLN A 250 -17.48 2.59 6.76
CA GLN A 250 -18.89 2.67 7.15
C GLN A 250 -19.70 3.53 6.18
N PRO A 251 -20.98 3.18 5.93
CA PRO A 251 -21.87 4.08 5.21
C PRO A 251 -21.95 5.47 5.88
N PRO A 252 -22.14 6.57 5.11
CA PRO A 252 -22.49 6.58 3.68
C PRO A 252 -21.28 6.55 2.73
N THR A 253 -20.03 6.59 3.24
CA THR A 253 -18.80 6.66 2.44
C THR A 253 -18.71 5.45 1.49
N PRO A 254 -18.60 5.65 0.16
CA PRO A 254 -18.39 4.54 -0.76
C PRO A 254 -16.96 4.00 -0.63
N SER A 255 -16.84 2.67 -0.55
CA SER A 255 -15.59 1.91 -0.79
C SER A 255 -15.94 0.65 -1.57
N TRP A 256 -14.98 0.07 -2.27
CA TRP A 256 -15.24 -1.14 -3.04
C TRP A 256 -15.66 -2.30 -2.15
N GLY A 257 -15.05 -2.43 -0.98
CA GLY A 257 -15.40 -3.46 -0.01
C GLY A 257 -16.80 -3.29 0.58
N ALA A 258 -17.21 -2.05 0.92
CA ALA A 258 -18.56 -1.77 1.40
C ALA A 258 -19.61 -2.06 0.32
N MET A 259 -19.34 -1.71 -0.95
CA MET A 259 -20.22 -2.03 -2.08
C MET A 259 -20.39 -3.54 -2.26
N LEU A 260 -19.30 -4.31 -2.14
CA LEU A 260 -19.37 -5.79 -2.18
C LEU A 260 -20.15 -6.35 -0.98
N SER A 261 -20.03 -5.75 0.21
CA SER A 261 -20.84 -6.12 1.37
C SER A 261 -22.33 -5.89 1.14
N ASP A 262 -22.69 -4.72 0.60
CA ASP A 262 -24.07 -4.37 0.26
C ASP A 262 -24.68 -5.36 -0.76
N SER A 263 -23.85 -5.89 -1.67
CA SER A 263 -24.31 -6.80 -2.75
C SER A 263 -24.45 -8.26 -2.34
N ARG A 264 -24.06 -8.66 -1.12
CA ARG A 264 -24.07 -10.09 -0.69
C ARG A 264 -25.40 -10.79 -0.90
N ALA A 265 -26.49 -10.12 -0.54
CA ALA A 265 -27.84 -10.69 -0.65
C ALA A 265 -28.30 -10.81 -2.11
N LEU A 266 -27.65 -10.10 -3.04
CA LEU A 266 -28.06 -9.98 -4.44
C LEU A 266 -27.28 -10.92 -5.38
N ILE A 267 -26.32 -11.70 -4.89
CA ILE A 267 -25.48 -12.58 -5.71
C ILE A 267 -26.33 -13.61 -6.49
N PHE A 268 -27.46 -14.05 -5.91
CA PHE A 268 -28.33 -15.07 -6.48
C PHE A 268 -29.63 -14.53 -7.09
N THR A 269 -29.86 -13.21 -7.08
CA THR A 269 -31.08 -12.58 -7.60
C THR A 269 -31.02 -12.22 -9.08
N GLY A 270 -29.83 -12.32 -9.69
CA GLY A 270 -29.59 -11.94 -11.07
C GLY A 270 -29.05 -10.52 -11.24
N ASP A 271 -28.91 -9.75 -10.17
CA ASP A 271 -28.43 -8.35 -10.15
C ASP A 271 -26.89 -8.31 -10.13
N TRP A 272 -26.25 -9.01 -11.07
CA TRP A 272 -24.82 -9.25 -11.14
C TRP A 272 -23.95 -7.98 -11.16
N TRP A 273 -24.47 -6.87 -11.72
CA TRP A 273 -23.73 -5.62 -11.87
C TRP A 273 -23.34 -4.99 -10.53
N VAL A 274 -24.18 -5.19 -9.49
CA VAL A 274 -23.93 -4.62 -8.15
C VAL A 274 -22.64 -5.17 -7.54
N SER A 275 -22.27 -6.42 -7.87
CA SER A 275 -21.04 -7.08 -7.39
C SER A 275 -19.89 -6.99 -8.38
N ILE A 276 -20.17 -7.13 -9.69
CA ILE A 276 -19.12 -7.25 -10.72
C ILE A 276 -18.32 -5.96 -10.85
N PHE A 277 -18.94 -4.79 -10.87
CA PHE A 277 -18.20 -3.54 -11.08
C PHE A 277 -17.28 -3.19 -9.92
N PRO A 278 -17.69 -3.22 -8.63
CA PRO A 278 -16.75 -3.00 -7.53
C PRO A 278 -15.71 -4.13 -7.42
N GLY A 279 -16.11 -5.39 -7.69
CA GLY A 279 -15.18 -6.51 -7.74
C GLY A 279 -14.12 -6.38 -8.84
N ALA A 280 -14.51 -5.91 -10.02
CA ALA A 280 -13.57 -5.61 -11.11
C ALA A 280 -12.60 -4.49 -10.73
N ALA A 281 -13.05 -3.45 -10.03
CA ALA A 281 -12.19 -2.38 -9.54
C ALA A 281 -11.13 -2.88 -8.56
N VAL A 282 -11.52 -3.75 -7.60
CA VAL A 282 -10.58 -4.44 -6.71
C VAL A 282 -9.59 -5.28 -7.52
N PHE A 283 -10.09 -6.13 -8.43
CA PHE A 283 -9.24 -7.00 -9.26
C PHE A 283 -8.21 -6.22 -10.07
N VAL A 284 -8.64 -5.18 -10.79
CA VAL A 284 -7.75 -4.34 -11.61
C VAL A 284 -6.70 -3.65 -10.76
N SER A 285 -7.07 -3.17 -9.57
CA SER A 285 -6.14 -2.53 -8.65
C SER A 285 -5.09 -3.50 -8.14
N VAL A 286 -5.50 -4.69 -7.70
CA VAL A 286 -4.59 -5.75 -7.24
C VAL A 286 -3.64 -6.17 -8.36
N LEU A 287 -4.18 -6.39 -9.57
CA LEU A 287 -3.39 -6.72 -10.75
C LEU A 287 -2.35 -5.64 -11.06
N ALA A 288 -2.76 -4.37 -11.02
CA ALA A 288 -1.88 -3.24 -11.32
C ALA A 288 -0.69 -3.16 -10.35
N PHE A 289 -0.93 -3.28 -9.03
CA PHE A 289 0.14 -3.25 -8.03
C PHE A 289 1.05 -4.47 -8.12
N ASN A 290 0.52 -5.67 -8.39
CA ASN A 290 1.34 -6.87 -8.58
C ASN A 290 2.23 -6.75 -9.82
N LEU A 291 1.70 -6.30 -10.97
CA LEU A 291 2.47 -6.08 -12.18
C LEU A 291 3.63 -5.08 -11.97
N VAL A 292 3.38 -3.98 -11.24
CA VAL A 292 4.44 -3.02 -10.90
C VAL A 292 5.44 -3.63 -9.93
N GLY A 293 5.00 -4.37 -8.91
CA GLY A 293 5.87 -5.04 -7.95
C GLY A 293 6.82 -6.03 -8.61
N ASP A 294 6.32 -6.87 -9.51
CA ASP A 294 7.11 -7.83 -10.27
C ASP A 294 8.09 -7.16 -11.22
N ALA A 295 7.66 -6.11 -11.92
CA ALA A 295 8.53 -5.32 -12.78
C ALA A 295 9.61 -4.58 -11.96
N MET A 296 9.28 -4.06 -10.78
CA MET A 296 10.27 -3.47 -9.86
C MET A 296 11.31 -4.48 -9.43
N ARG A 297 10.91 -5.70 -9.08
CA ARG A 297 11.85 -6.79 -8.75
C ARG A 297 12.83 -7.02 -9.89
N THR A 298 12.33 -7.07 -11.14
CA THR A 298 13.14 -7.28 -12.35
C THR A 298 14.10 -6.13 -12.63
N VAL A 299 13.62 -4.87 -12.52
CA VAL A 299 14.39 -3.66 -12.83
C VAL A 299 15.45 -3.36 -11.76
N LEU A 300 15.15 -3.68 -10.49
CA LEU A 300 16.03 -3.40 -9.36
C LEU A 300 17.00 -4.54 -9.05
N ASP A 301 16.94 -5.70 -9.76
CA ASP A 301 17.85 -6.82 -9.56
C ASP A 301 19.29 -6.48 -10.03
N PRO A 302 20.28 -6.44 -9.11
CA PRO A 302 21.68 -6.11 -9.46
C PRO A 302 22.32 -7.13 -10.41
N ARG A 303 21.89 -8.40 -10.35
CA ARG A 303 22.48 -9.48 -11.17
C ARG A 303 22.18 -9.32 -12.66
N ARG A 304 21.03 -8.77 -13.03
CA ARG A 304 20.72 -8.44 -14.43
C ARG A 304 21.62 -7.33 -14.98
N ARG A 305 21.98 -6.35 -14.17
CA ARG A 305 22.89 -5.28 -14.59
C ARG A 305 24.29 -5.79 -14.88
N GLN A 306 24.78 -6.75 -14.10
CA GLN A 306 26.08 -7.39 -14.33
C GLN A 306 26.10 -8.22 -15.61
N ARG A 307 25.08 -9.05 -15.84
CA ARG A 307 24.95 -9.86 -17.07
C ARG A 307 24.81 -9.00 -18.34
N ALA A 308 24.07 -7.90 -18.27
CA ALA A 308 23.97 -6.95 -19.38
C ALA A 308 25.28 -6.24 -19.67
N ALA A 309 26.10 -5.94 -18.67
CA ALA A 309 27.43 -5.38 -18.83
C ALA A 309 28.43 -6.39 -19.42
N GLU A 310 28.36 -7.66 -19.00
CA GLU A 310 29.19 -8.76 -19.53
C GLU A 310 28.87 -9.06 -21.00
N THR A 311 27.58 -9.08 -21.38
CA THR A 311 27.17 -9.25 -22.77
C THR A 311 27.55 -8.05 -23.67
N ALA A 312 27.54 -6.83 -23.14
CA ALA A 312 27.98 -5.64 -23.89
C ALA A 312 29.52 -5.51 -23.98
N GLY A 313 30.25 -6.04 -23.00
CA GLY A 313 31.73 -6.02 -22.98
C GLY A 313 32.38 -7.22 -23.70
N GLY A 314 31.64 -8.29 -23.96
CA GLY A 314 32.12 -9.48 -24.70
C GLY A 314 31.95 -9.43 -26.21
N ALA A 315 31.53 -8.28 -26.78
CA ALA A 315 31.31 -8.06 -28.20
C ALA A 315 32.42 -7.19 -28.84
N VAL A 316 33.63 -7.14 -28.24
CA VAL A 316 34.82 -6.46 -28.79
C VAL A 316 35.91 -7.47 -29.12
#